data_24c45fae4a6fb95fcd8833195ec0bf37
#
_entry.id   24c45fae4a6fb95fcd8833195ec0bf37
#
_cell.length_a   1.000
_cell.length_b   1.000
_cell.length_c   1.000
_cell.angle_alpha   90.00
_cell.angle_beta   90.00
_cell.angle_gamma   90.00
#
_symmetry.space_group_name_H-M   'P 1'
#
loop_
_entity.id
_entity.type
_entity.pdbx_description
1 polymer ?
#
loop_
_entity_poly.entity_id
_entity_poly.type
_entity_poly.pdbx_seq_one_letter_code
_entity_poly.pdbx_strand_id
1 'polypeptide(L)'
;MQREHWHLTEGLIFAHFAVFILSASMSGGLQALALIPGSIGARPWTLVTYQFVHGSSMFWFFISMLVLWIMARPIEESWGSPRFLAFWLVSTFGASLTAAALARPLFGDVGFGTCLLFTFATLYPEVEFRLFFIIPVKVKYLAVIAAAILVYSSFSFGIVGGLANIAGVSAGYLFFLATRRLPSRRKFAFEIKKKRADAVIRTENQQAESRNRAWDAAVKAAAERARAGSAVADEDQALLDELDAAKDPSITVCAPTEFGFVDDDVCKGCTGFAECAARHIRMAADESKS
;
A
#
# COMPACT_ATOMS: atom_id res chain seq x y z
N MET A 1 11.17 -16.08 -3.06
CA MET A 1 12.16 -15.17 -2.49
C MET A 1 11.54 -13.79 -2.36
N GLN A 2 11.02 -13.43 -1.19
CA GLN A 2 10.64 -12.05 -0.88
C GLN A 2 11.94 -11.26 -0.85
N ARG A 3 12.11 -10.32 -1.79
CA ARG A 3 13.17 -9.31 -1.66
C ARG A 3 12.82 -8.49 -0.42
N GLU A 4 13.61 -8.62 0.63
CA GLU A 4 13.59 -7.69 1.75
C GLU A 4 13.93 -6.30 1.19
N HIS A 5 12.90 -5.50 0.99
CA HIS A 5 13.11 -4.10 0.62
C HIS A 5 13.48 -3.37 1.91
N TRP A 6 14.73 -2.95 2.02
CA TRP A 6 15.17 -2.03 3.05
C TRP A 6 14.23 -0.83 3.08
N HIS A 7 13.63 -0.56 4.24
CA HIS A 7 12.80 0.59 4.42
C HIS A 7 13.66 1.82 4.73
N LEU A 8 13.24 2.99 4.27
CA LEU A 8 13.93 4.25 4.56
C LEU A 8 14.02 4.50 6.08
N THR A 9 12.98 4.12 6.82
CA THR A 9 12.93 4.18 8.29
C THR A 9 14.14 3.48 8.92
N GLU A 10 14.52 2.29 8.46
CA GLU A 10 15.67 1.55 8.97
C GLU A 10 16.98 2.28 8.67
N GLY A 11 17.10 2.83 7.45
CA GLY A 11 18.25 3.66 7.06
C GLY A 11 18.41 4.91 7.91
N LEU A 12 17.30 5.61 8.21
CA LEU A 12 17.31 6.78 9.09
C LEU A 12 17.74 6.42 10.51
N ILE A 13 17.18 5.35 11.07
CA ILE A 13 17.55 4.87 12.42
C ILE A 13 19.03 4.50 12.46
N PHE A 14 19.52 3.77 11.45
CA PHE A 14 20.93 3.43 11.37
C PHE A 14 21.82 4.68 11.32
N ALA A 15 21.43 5.70 10.55
CA ALA A 15 22.16 6.98 10.50
C ALA A 15 22.19 7.68 11.86
N HIS A 16 21.07 7.68 12.62
CA HIS A 16 21.04 8.21 13.98
C HIS A 16 21.99 7.45 14.92
N PHE A 17 22.00 6.12 14.86
CA PHE A 17 22.93 5.31 15.65
C PHE A 17 24.39 5.58 15.28
N ALA A 18 24.71 5.65 13.99
CA ALA A 18 26.08 5.92 13.53
C ALA A 18 26.57 7.27 14.03
N VAL A 19 25.75 8.32 13.92
CA VAL A 19 26.10 9.66 14.42
C VAL A 19 26.20 9.67 15.93
N PHE A 20 25.32 8.99 16.67
CA PHE A 20 25.38 8.92 18.13
C PHE A 20 26.68 8.28 18.62
N ILE A 21 27.10 7.15 18.01
CA ILE A 21 28.37 6.47 18.35
C ILE A 21 29.57 7.35 18.00
N LEU A 22 29.57 7.98 16.81
CA LEU A 22 30.64 8.88 16.41
C LEU A 22 30.75 10.09 17.33
N SER A 23 29.62 10.63 17.79
CA SER A 23 29.58 11.76 18.71
C SER A 23 30.18 11.45 20.08
N ALA A 24 30.00 10.21 20.54
CA ALA A 24 30.58 9.74 21.78
C ALA A 24 32.11 9.55 21.69
N SER A 25 32.64 9.32 20.48
CA SER A 25 34.06 9.06 20.22
C SER A 25 34.87 10.28 19.84
N MET A 26 34.23 11.35 19.38
CA MET A 26 34.92 12.55 18.85
C MET A 26 34.53 13.81 19.65
N SER A 27 35.47 14.34 20.42
CA SER A 27 35.30 15.64 21.06
C SER A 27 35.14 16.73 20.00
N GLY A 28 33.95 17.37 19.97
CA GLY A 28 33.62 18.44 18.99
C GLY A 28 32.97 17.98 17.69
N GLY A 29 32.80 16.67 17.44
CA GLY A 29 32.18 16.15 16.20
C GLY A 29 30.71 16.58 15.98
N LEU A 30 29.97 16.81 17.06
CA LEU A 30 28.59 17.29 17.02
C LEU A 30 28.43 18.67 16.38
N GLN A 31 29.41 19.57 16.56
CA GLN A 31 29.37 20.93 15.99
C GLN A 31 29.48 20.92 14.45
N ALA A 32 30.10 19.90 13.86
CA ALA A 32 30.22 19.78 12.41
C ALA A 32 28.89 19.40 11.74
N LEU A 33 27.97 18.79 12.48
CA LEU A 33 26.66 18.33 11.99
C LEU A 33 25.51 19.21 12.43
N ALA A 34 25.68 19.99 13.52
CA ALA A 34 24.68 20.93 14.02
C ALA A 34 24.52 22.13 13.07
N LEU A 35 23.30 22.60 12.92
CA LEU A 35 23.02 23.80 12.12
C LEU A 35 23.44 25.06 12.89
N ILE A 36 24.53 25.67 12.47
CA ILE A 36 25.00 26.97 12.96
C ILE A 36 24.89 27.96 11.81
N PRO A 37 24.01 28.97 11.88
CA PRO A 37 23.70 29.86 10.73
C PRO A 37 24.93 30.50 10.08
N GLY A 38 25.89 30.97 10.86
CA GLY A 38 27.12 31.59 10.34
C GLY A 38 28.06 30.64 9.59
N SER A 39 27.83 29.34 9.65
CA SER A 39 28.66 28.31 9.00
C SER A 39 28.00 27.62 7.80
N ILE A 40 26.76 27.95 7.45
CA ILE A 40 25.99 27.28 6.40
C ILE A 40 26.70 27.34 5.05
N GLY A 41 27.30 28.49 4.69
CA GLY A 41 28.05 28.62 3.44
C GLY A 41 29.23 27.66 3.31
N ALA A 42 29.91 27.34 4.42
CA ALA A 42 31.00 26.38 4.47
C ALA A 42 30.53 24.93 4.73
N ARG A 43 29.34 24.75 5.31
CA ARG A 43 28.81 23.45 5.75
C ARG A 43 27.33 23.30 5.37
N PRO A 44 26.98 23.27 4.08
CA PRO A 44 25.57 23.22 3.64
C PRO A 44 24.83 21.94 4.04
N TRP A 45 25.56 20.84 4.29
CA TRP A 45 24.98 19.58 4.78
C TRP A 45 24.28 19.72 6.11
N THR A 46 24.65 20.71 6.94
CA THR A 46 24.03 20.96 8.25
C THR A 46 22.55 21.29 8.16
N LEU A 47 22.05 21.71 6.99
CA LEU A 47 20.61 21.89 6.75
C LEU A 47 19.80 20.58 6.90
N VAL A 48 20.47 19.44 6.80
CA VAL A 48 19.84 18.11 6.95
C VAL A 48 20.41 17.35 8.14
N THR A 49 21.73 17.44 8.36
CA THR A 49 22.42 16.59 9.35
C THR A 49 22.15 16.97 10.80
N TYR A 50 21.64 18.20 11.07
CA TYR A 50 21.31 18.62 12.42
C TYR A 50 20.34 17.68 13.15
N GLN A 51 19.48 16.98 12.41
CA GLN A 51 18.51 16.03 12.99
C GLN A 51 19.17 14.82 13.66
N PHE A 52 20.33 14.41 13.17
CA PHE A 52 21.05 13.27 13.71
C PHE A 52 21.83 13.59 14.98
N VAL A 53 21.91 14.87 15.38
CA VAL A 53 22.62 15.30 16.57
C VAL A 53 21.72 15.13 17.80
N HIS A 54 22.08 14.19 18.68
CA HIS A 54 21.34 13.92 19.92
C HIS A 54 22.16 14.31 21.14
N GLY A 55 21.46 14.55 22.25
CA GLY A 55 22.11 14.75 23.54
C GLY A 55 22.79 13.47 24.04
N SER A 56 23.65 13.61 25.05
CA SER A 56 24.50 12.52 25.57
C SER A 56 23.76 11.42 26.37
N SER A 57 22.46 11.55 26.59
CA SER A 57 21.70 10.54 27.34
C SER A 57 21.36 9.32 26.47
N MET A 58 22.06 8.23 26.68
CA MET A 58 21.83 6.95 25.98
C MET A 58 20.39 6.45 26.15
N PHE A 59 19.83 6.56 27.36
CA PHE A 59 18.47 6.09 27.63
C PHE A 59 17.43 6.83 26.76
N TRP A 60 17.47 8.16 26.74
CA TRP A 60 16.55 8.96 25.93
C TRP A 60 16.75 8.76 24.42
N PHE A 61 18.00 8.55 24.00
CA PHE A 61 18.30 8.21 22.61
C PHE A 61 17.59 6.92 22.16
N PHE A 62 17.73 5.84 22.93
CA PHE A 62 17.06 4.58 22.61
C PHE A 62 15.54 4.70 22.59
N ILE A 63 14.96 5.42 23.55
CA ILE A 63 13.51 5.68 23.57
C ILE A 63 13.07 6.44 22.31
N SER A 64 13.82 7.48 21.92
CA SER A 64 13.51 8.25 20.70
C SER A 64 13.56 7.37 19.45
N MET A 65 14.57 6.51 19.32
CA MET A 65 14.71 5.59 18.18
C MET A 65 13.61 4.54 18.14
N LEU A 66 13.21 4.02 19.29
CA LEU A 66 12.07 3.09 19.38
C LEU A 66 10.76 3.75 18.95
N VAL A 67 10.51 4.96 19.45
CA VAL A 67 9.31 5.74 19.11
C VAL A 67 9.31 6.09 17.61
N LEU A 68 10.46 6.52 17.08
CA LEU A 68 10.64 6.77 15.65
C LEU A 68 10.29 5.54 14.82
N TRP A 69 10.82 4.37 15.19
CA TRP A 69 10.56 3.12 14.47
C TRP A 69 9.09 2.72 14.49
N ILE A 70 8.43 2.77 15.66
CA ILE A 70 7.02 2.39 15.83
C ILE A 70 6.10 3.29 15.01
N MET A 71 6.41 4.59 14.89
CA MET A 71 5.57 5.53 14.16
C MET A 71 5.91 5.64 12.67
N ALA A 72 7.19 5.66 12.32
CA ALA A 72 7.63 5.88 10.95
C ALA A 72 7.33 4.68 10.05
N ARG A 73 7.56 3.47 10.54
CA ARG A 73 7.40 2.25 9.74
C ARG A 73 5.98 2.05 9.18
N PRO A 74 4.90 2.12 9.96
CA PRO A 74 3.54 2.00 9.42
C PRO A 74 3.18 3.10 8.42
N ILE A 75 3.69 4.31 8.63
CA ILE A 75 3.48 5.43 7.70
C ILE A 75 4.21 5.15 6.38
N GLU A 76 5.48 4.75 6.42
CA GLU A 76 6.26 4.40 5.24
C GLU A 76 5.63 3.22 4.49
N GLU A 77 5.19 2.17 5.19
CA GLU A 77 4.50 1.03 4.57
C GLU A 77 3.20 1.43 3.87
N SER A 78 2.47 2.38 4.44
CA SER A 78 1.22 2.86 3.84
C SER A 78 1.42 3.79 2.65
N TRP A 79 2.47 4.61 2.65
CA TRP A 79 2.72 5.64 1.63
C TRP A 79 3.75 5.25 0.58
N GLY A 80 4.67 4.36 0.96
CA GLY A 80 5.89 4.02 0.22
C GLY A 80 7.04 4.98 0.53
N SER A 81 8.27 4.45 0.45
CA SER A 81 9.50 5.15 0.83
C SER A 81 9.72 6.50 0.12
N PRO A 82 9.40 6.71 -1.18
CA PRO A 82 9.63 8.01 -1.81
C PRO A 82 8.76 9.13 -1.25
N ARG A 83 7.50 8.83 -0.87
CA ARG A 83 6.62 9.83 -0.27
C ARG A 83 7.00 10.11 1.17
N PHE A 84 7.41 9.08 1.89
CA PHE A 84 7.93 9.23 3.24
C PHE A 84 9.23 10.04 3.26
N LEU A 85 10.13 9.82 2.29
CA LEU A 85 11.34 10.64 2.10
C LEU A 85 10.98 12.12 1.86
N ALA A 86 10.03 12.39 0.96
CA ALA A 86 9.59 13.76 0.70
C ALA A 86 9.01 14.42 1.97
N PHE A 87 8.21 13.69 2.75
CA PHE A 87 7.67 14.15 4.02
C PHE A 87 8.79 14.50 5.02
N TRP A 88 9.78 13.61 5.17
CA TRP A 88 10.94 13.83 6.02
C TRP A 88 11.73 15.07 5.58
N LEU A 89 12.05 15.21 4.29
CA LEU A 89 12.78 16.34 3.73
C LEU A 89 12.03 17.67 3.91
N VAL A 90 10.72 17.69 3.62
CA VAL A 90 9.91 18.92 3.77
C VAL A 90 9.89 19.38 5.23
N SER A 91 9.72 18.46 6.19
CA SER A 91 9.79 18.81 7.62
C SER A 91 11.18 19.32 8.00
N THR A 92 12.24 18.61 7.55
CA THR A 92 13.63 18.96 7.81
C THR A 92 14.00 20.36 7.28
N PHE A 93 13.71 20.62 6.00
CA PHE A 93 13.99 21.92 5.39
C PHE A 93 13.11 23.03 5.94
N GLY A 94 11.86 22.75 6.30
CA GLY A 94 10.98 23.70 6.97
C GLY A 94 11.59 24.25 8.26
N ALA A 95 12.15 23.34 9.08
CA ALA A 95 12.84 23.74 10.31
C ALA A 95 14.18 24.44 10.03
N SER A 96 15.04 23.85 9.20
CA SER A 96 16.40 24.35 8.99
C SER A 96 16.44 25.70 8.27
N LEU A 97 15.60 25.92 7.25
CA LEU A 97 15.53 27.21 6.55
C LEU A 97 14.97 28.30 7.45
N THR A 98 13.98 28.00 8.29
CA THR A 98 13.48 28.98 9.27
C THR A 98 14.54 29.32 10.33
N ALA A 99 15.26 28.31 10.83
CA ALA A 99 16.35 28.51 11.77
C ALA A 99 17.49 29.37 11.16
N ALA A 100 17.84 29.08 9.91
CA ALA A 100 18.83 29.85 9.15
C ALA A 100 18.40 31.33 8.98
N ALA A 101 17.15 31.57 8.56
CA ALA A 101 16.59 32.90 8.38
C ALA A 101 16.52 33.70 9.67
N LEU A 102 16.28 33.04 10.80
CA LEU A 102 16.23 33.66 12.13
C LEU A 102 17.60 33.70 12.83
N ALA A 103 18.67 33.32 12.15
CA ALA A 103 20.03 33.20 12.67
C ALA A 103 20.12 32.43 14.00
N ARG A 104 19.38 31.30 14.09
CA ARG A 104 19.32 30.43 15.29
C ARG A 104 19.99 29.09 15.04
N PRO A 105 20.78 28.59 15.98
CA PRO A 105 21.31 27.25 15.89
C PRO A 105 20.18 26.22 16.05
N LEU A 106 20.30 25.08 15.34
CA LEU A 106 19.33 23.98 15.41
C LEU A 106 20.07 22.65 15.52
N PHE A 107 19.57 21.79 16.39
CA PHE A 107 20.05 20.41 16.58
C PHE A 107 18.92 19.54 17.13
N GLY A 108 18.95 18.26 16.79
CA GLY A 108 17.96 17.27 17.20
C GLY A 108 16.76 17.21 16.25
N ASP A 109 15.99 16.15 16.42
CA ASP A 109 14.86 15.77 15.56
C ASP A 109 13.48 16.27 16.05
N VAL A 110 13.45 17.23 16.98
CA VAL A 110 12.21 17.68 17.65
C VAL A 110 11.13 18.10 16.64
N GLY A 111 11.51 18.80 15.58
CA GLY A 111 10.58 19.23 14.53
C GLY A 111 9.97 18.04 13.77
N PHE A 112 10.81 17.13 13.32
CA PHE A 112 10.37 15.94 12.58
C PHE A 112 9.65 14.95 13.49
N GLY A 113 10.18 14.63 14.67
CA GLY A 113 9.57 13.70 15.61
C GLY A 113 8.16 14.13 16.03
N THR A 114 7.96 15.42 16.30
CA THR A 114 6.63 15.98 16.62
C THR A 114 5.70 15.93 15.41
N CYS A 115 6.19 16.26 14.22
CA CYS A 115 5.42 16.15 12.97
C CYS A 115 4.99 14.71 12.69
N LEU A 116 5.89 13.75 12.91
CA LEU A 116 5.63 12.32 12.78
C LEU A 116 4.54 11.86 13.74
N LEU A 117 4.62 12.30 15.02
CA LEU A 117 3.61 12.01 16.03
C LEU A 117 2.23 12.57 15.63
N PHE A 118 2.14 13.80 15.12
CA PHE A 118 0.86 14.39 14.69
C PHE A 118 0.28 13.64 13.48
N THR A 119 1.15 13.28 12.53
CA THR A 119 0.75 12.49 11.36
C THR A 119 0.26 11.10 11.77
N PHE A 120 0.99 10.42 12.66
CA PHE A 120 0.62 9.12 13.18
C PHE A 120 -0.70 9.17 13.98
N ALA A 121 -0.87 10.18 14.85
CA ALA A 121 -2.09 10.37 15.61
C ALA A 121 -3.33 10.66 14.72
N THR A 122 -3.12 11.32 13.58
CA THR A 122 -4.19 11.57 12.61
C THR A 122 -4.57 10.30 11.83
N LEU A 123 -3.61 9.43 11.53
CA LEU A 123 -3.84 8.19 10.81
C LEU A 123 -4.36 7.06 11.72
N TYR A 124 -3.88 7.02 12.96
CA TYR A 124 -4.11 5.94 13.91
C TYR A 124 -4.51 6.46 15.31
N PRO A 125 -5.61 7.23 15.45
CA PRO A 125 -5.94 7.97 16.69
C PRO A 125 -6.23 7.07 17.89
N GLU A 126 -6.69 5.85 17.66
CA GLU A 126 -7.10 4.91 18.70
C GLU A 126 -5.97 3.93 19.11
N VAL A 127 -4.80 4.01 18.48
CA VAL A 127 -3.65 3.21 18.90
C VAL A 127 -3.20 3.64 20.29
N GLU A 128 -2.95 2.65 21.15
CA GLU A 128 -2.52 2.86 22.52
C GLU A 128 -1.02 2.59 22.67
N PHE A 129 -0.31 3.56 23.20
CA PHE A 129 1.05 3.38 23.70
C PHE A 129 1.02 3.10 25.19
N ARG A 130 1.69 2.04 25.63
CA ARG A 130 1.89 1.76 27.04
C ARG A 130 3.10 2.54 27.55
N LEU A 131 2.85 3.70 28.15
CA LEU A 131 3.87 4.48 28.80
C LEU A 131 4.41 3.69 30.01
N PHE A 132 5.72 3.50 30.04
CA PHE A 132 6.40 2.71 31.07
C PHE A 132 5.82 1.30 31.27
N PHE A 133 5.23 0.70 30.19
CA PHE A 133 4.58 -0.61 30.17
C PHE A 133 3.33 -0.74 31.06
N ILE A 134 2.90 0.32 31.75
CA ILE A 134 1.85 0.28 32.78
C ILE A 134 0.60 1.04 32.30
N ILE A 135 0.75 2.27 31.80
CA ILE A 135 -0.35 3.17 31.50
C ILE A 135 -0.68 3.18 29.99
N PRO A 136 -1.83 2.61 29.56
CA PRO A 136 -2.24 2.68 28.16
C PRO A 136 -2.75 4.10 27.85
N VAL A 137 -2.06 4.83 26.98
CA VAL A 137 -2.44 6.17 26.54
C VAL A 137 -2.66 6.18 25.04
N LYS A 138 -3.83 6.62 24.60
CA LYS A 138 -4.13 6.75 23.17
C LYS A 138 -3.25 7.84 22.54
N VAL A 139 -2.73 7.54 21.37
CA VAL A 139 -1.80 8.40 20.63
C VAL A 139 -2.34 9.82 20.42
N LYS A 140 -3.65 9.98 20.24
CA LYS A 140 -4.27 11.30 20.11
C LYS A 140 -4.05 12.22 21.32
N TYR A 141 -4.01 11.67 22.53
CA TYR A 141 -3.73 12.46 23.74
C TYR A 141 -2.24 12.82 23.84
N LEU A 142 -1.35 11.90 23.41
CA LEU A 142 0.09 12.19 23.31
C LEU A 142 0.36 13.34 22.33
N ALA A 143 -0.35 13.37 21.20
CA ALA A 143 -0.23 14.45 20.23
C ALA A 143 -0.69 15.80 20.82
N VAL A 144 -1.78 15.83 21.59
CA VAL A 144 -2.23 17.06 22.28
C VAL A 144 -1.20 17.53 23.31
N ILE A 145 -0.65 16.61 24.11
CA ILE A 145 0.41 16.94 25.07
C ILE A 145 1.65 17.46 24.35
N ALA A 146 2.08 16.80 23.25
CA ALA A 146 3.24 17.25 22.46
C ALA A 146 3.00 18.64 21.85
N ALA A 147 1.78 18.94 21.39
CA ALA A 147 1.43 20.27 20.90
C ALA A 147 1.53 21.32 22.02
N ALA A 148 1.01 21.02 23.21
CA ALA A 148 1.14 21.92 24.36
C ALA A 148 2.60 22.16 24.77
N ILE A 149 3.44 21.11 24.77
CA ILE A 149 4.87 21.21 25.06
C ILE A 149 5.57 22.03 23.99
N LEU A 150 5.26 21.83 22.72
CA LEU A 150 5.84 22.60 21.60
C LEU A 150 5.54 24.09 21.74
N VAL A 151 4.30 24.43 22.04
CA VAL A 151 3.89 25.83 22.28
C VAL A 151 4.59 26.39 23.53
N TYR A 152 4.55 25.68 24.65
CA TYR A 152 5.20 26.11 25.89
C TYR A 152 6.70 26.32 25.73
N SER A 153 7.41 25.39 25.08
CA SER A 153 8.85 25.52 24.82
C SER A 153 9.17 26.72 23.93
N SER A 154 8.30 27.03 22.97
CA SER A 154 8.47 28.20 22.10
C SER A 154 8.40 29.52 22.88
N PHE A 155 7.59 29.60 23.93
CA PHE A 155 7.55 30.75 24.82
C PHE A 155 8.73 30.78 25.81
N SER A 156 9.11 29.66 26.37
CA SER A 156 10.13 29.57 27.44
C SER A 156 11.57 29.81 26.92
N PHE A 157 11.88 29.32 25.71
CA PHE A 157 13.21 29.51 25.08
C PHE A 157 13.28 30.74 24.14
N GLY A 158 12.26 31.60 24.21
CA GLY A 158 12.04 32.75 23.33
C GLY A 158 11.33 32.37 22.04
N ILE A 159 10.31 33.15 21.70
CA ILE A 159 9.42 32.91 20.54
C ILE A 159 10.20 32.56 19.26
N VAL A 160 11.30 33.28 19.02
CA VAL A 160 12.14 33.07 17.83
C VAL A 160 12.82 31.69 17.82
N GLY A 161 13.20 31.14 18.99
CA GLY A 161 13.82 29.81 19.08
C GLY A 161 12.86 28.68 18.77
N GLY A 162 11.59 28.84 19.14
CA GLY A 162 10.55 27.81 18.88
C GLY A 162 10.01 27.82 17.45
N LEU A 163 10.10 28.97 16.75
CA LEU A 163 9.54 29.11 15.39
C LEU A 163 10.12 28.11 14.38
N ALA A 164 11.39 27.76 14.49
CA ALA A 164 12.02 26.79 13.59
C ALA A 164 11.41 25.40 13.74
N ASN A 165 11.18 24.95 14.98
CA ASN A 165 10.52 23.64 15.22
C ASN A 165 9.07 23.68 14.78
N ILE A 166 8.33 24.75 15.08
CA ILE A 166 6.95 24.94 14.63
C ILE A 166 6.90 24.93 13.09
N ALA A 167 7.82 25.58 12.40
CA ALA A 167 7.88 25.60 10.95
C ALA A 167 8.12 24.20 10.37
N GLY A 168 9.04 23.42 10.95
CA GLY A 168 9.28 22.04 10.54
C GLY A 168 8.06 21.16 10.72
N VAL A 169 7.42 21.23 11.90
CA VAL A 169 6.18 20.50 12.19
C VAL A 169 5.08 20.91 11.22
N SER A 170 4.87 22.22 11.02
CA SER A 170 3.82 22.75 10.15
C SER A 170 4.05 22.37 8.68
N ALA A 171 5.29 22.51 8.17
CA ALA A 171 5.62 22.19 6.80
C ALA A 171 5.38 20.69 6.49
N GLY A 172 5.88 19.79 7.34
CA GLY A 172 5.68 18.36 7.18
C GLY A 172 4.20 17.97 7.33
N TYR A 173 3.49 18.53 8.31
CA TYR A 173 2.08 18.23 8.51
C TYR A 173 1.19 18.76 7.38
N LEU A 174 1.48 19.95 6.85
CA LEU A 174 0.79 20.48 5.67
C LEU A 174 1.06 19.61 4.42
N PHE A 175 2.30 19.15 4.23
CA PHE A 175 2.62 18.18 3.19
C PHE A 175 1.79 16.91 3.35
N PHE A 176 1.67 16.37 4.58
CA PHE A 176 0.79 15.23 4.86
C PHE A 176 -0.65 15.53 4.46
N LEU A 177 -1.23 16.66 4.91
CA LEU A 177 -2.62 17.02 4.60
C LEU A 177 -2.85 17.18 3.10
N ALA A 178 -1.92 17.80 2.38
CA ALA A 178 -2.00 17.98 0.93
C ALA A 178 -1.94 16.65 0.17
N THR A 179 -1.14 15.72 0.67
CA THR A 179 -0.90 14.45 0.00
C THR A 179 -1.73 13.28 0.52
N ARG A 180 -2.44 13.41 1.65
CA ARG A 180 -3.22 12.32 2.27
C ARG A 180 -4.26 11.68 1.35
N ARG A 181 -4.81 12.46 0.40
CA ARG A 181 -5.81 11.99 -0.59
C ARG A 181 -5.18 11.27 -1.79
N LEU A 182 -3.86 11.35 -1.95
CA LEU A 182 -3.17 10.64 -3.03
C LEU A 182 -3.16 9.15 -2.72
N PRO A 183 -3.59 8.28 -3.66
CA PRO A 183 -3.56 6.85 -3.45
C PRO A 183 -2.13 6.37 -3.22
N SER A 184 -1.96 5.46 -2.26
CA SER A 184 -0.69 4.79 -2.06
C SER A 184 -0.26 4.06 -3.34
N ARG A 185 1.05 4.05 -3.66
CA ARG A 185 1.59 3.30 -4.82
C ARG A 185 1.15 1.83 -4.81
N ARG A 186 1.07 1.19 -3.63
CA ARG A 186 0.59 -0.19 -3.51
C ARG A 186 -0.90 -0.30 -3.85
N LYS A 187 -1.75 0.61 -3.35
CA LYS A 187 -3.18 0.65 -3.72
C LYS A 187 -3.36 0.94 -5.20
N PHE A 188 -2.62 1.91 -5.74
CA PHE A 188 -2.66 2.23 -7.17
C PHE A 188 -2.20 1.07 -8.06
N ALA A 189 -1.09 0.41 -7.72
CA ALA A 189 -0.60 -0.78 -8.42
C ALA A 189 -1.58 -1.96 -8.32
N PHE A 190 -2.21 -2.15 -7.15
CA PHE A 190 -3.24 -3.16 -6.94
C PHE A 190 -4.48 -2.88 -7.79
N GLU A 191 -4.96 -1.64 -7.80
CA GLU A 191 -6.11 -1.21 -8.62
C GLU A 191 -5.84 -1.39 -10.13
N ILE A 192 -4.62 -1.06 -10.59
CA ILE A 192 -4.23 -1.33 -11.99
C ILE A 192 -4.21 -2.83 -12.29
N LYS A 193 -3.62 -3.64 -11.39
CA LYS A 193 -3.62 -5.10 -11.55
C LYS A 193 -5.03 -5.66 -11.58
N LYS A 194 -5.89 -5.22 -10.66
CA LYS A 194 -7.30 -5.62 -10.61
C LYS A 194 -8.02 -5.25 -11.90
N LYS A 195 -7.91 -3.99 -12.34
CA LYS A 195 -8.54 -3.55 -13.60
C LYS A 195 -8.07 -4.34 -14.83
N ARG A 196 -6.77 -4.71 -14.88
CA ARG A 196 -6.23 -5.55 -15.95
C ARG A 196 -6.79 -6.97 -15.89
N ALA A 197 -6.84 -7.57 -14.70
CA ALA A 197 -7.43 -8.89 -14.52
C ALA A 197 -8.92 -8.90 -14.89
N ASP A 198 -9.69 -7.91 -14.42
CA ASP A 198 -11.11 -7.76 -14.75
C ASP A 198 -11.32 -7.55 -16.27
N ALA A 199 -10.40 -6.84 -16.94
CA ALA A 199 -10.48 -6.65 -18.40
C ALA A 199 -10.22 -7.96 -19.16
N VAL A 200 -9.24 -8.76 -18.72
CA VAL A 200 -8.96 -10.09 -19.31
C VAL A 200 -10.17 -10.99 -19.13
N ILE A 201 -10.70 -11.10 -17.91
CA ILE A 201 -11.89 -11.92 -17.62
C ILE A 201 -13.08 -11.49 -18.47
N ARG A 202 -13.32 -10.19 -18.65
CA ARG A 202 -14.41 -9.69 -19.52
C ARG A 202 -14.21 -10.10 -20.97
N THR A 203 -12.97 -10.02 -21.47
CA THR A 203 -12.67 -10.42 -22.85
C THR A 203 -12.88 -11.92 -23.05
N GLU A 204 -12.40 -12.74 -22.11
CA GLU A 204 -12.60 -14.19 -22.12
C GLU A 204 -14.09 -14.56 -22.08
N ASN A 205 -14.87 -13.92 -21.18
CA ASN A 205 -16.31 -14.14 -21.10
C ASN A 205 -17.04 -13.74 -22.38
N GLN A 206 -16.68 -12.61 -23.00
CA GLN A 206 -17.26 -12.19 -24.27
C GLN A 206 -16.93 -13.16 -25.42
N GLN A 207 -15.70 -13.67 -25.45
CA GLN A 207 -15.31 -14.69 -26.44
C GLN A 207 -16.05 -16.00 -26.20
N ALA A 208 -16.17 -16.44 -24.94
CA ALA A 208 -16.96 -17.62 -24.58
C ALA A 208 -18.43 -17.45 -24.98
N GLU A 209 -19.04 -16.31 -24.66
CA GLU A 209 -20.43 -15.99 -25.02
C GLU A 209 -20.66 -16.01 -26.53
N SER A 210 -19.77 -15.40 -27.32
CA SER A 210 -19.89 -15.42 -28.77
C SER A 210 -19.77 -16.82 -29.36
N ARG A 211 -18.84 -17.61 -28.85
CA ARG A 211 -18.67 -19.02 -29.25
C ARG A 211 -19.86 -19.88 -28.86
N ASN A 212 -20.34 -19.76 -27.63
CA ASN A 212 -21.46 -20.54 -27.11
C ASN A 212 -22.76 -20.23 -27.89
N ARG A 213 -22.98 -18.96 -28.23
CA ARG A 213 -24.10 -18.56 -29.11
C ARG A 213 -24.01 -19.16 -30.52
N ALA A 214 -22.78 -19.28 -31.07
CA ALA A 214 -22.60 -19.89 -32.38
C ALA A 214 -22.98 -21.39 -32.37
N TRP A 215 -22.71 -22.10 -31.28
CA TRP A 215 -23.08 -23.49 -31.12
C TRP A 215 -24.53 -23.72 -30.69
N ASP A 216 -25.16 -22.77 -29.99
CA ASP A 216 -26.47 -22.98 -29.33
C ASP A 216 -27.55 -23.53 -30.24
N ALA A 217 -27.72 -22.95 -31.43
CA ALA A 217 -28.73 -23.38 -32.37
C ALA A 217 -28.46 -24.79 -32.90
N ALA A 218 -27.22 -25.12 -33.19
CA ALA A 218 -26.81 -26.44 -33.65
C ALA A 218 -26.99 -27.49 -32.54
N VAL A 219 -26.63 -27.17 -31.30
CA VAL A 219 -26.78 -28.04 -30.13
C VAL A 219 -28.25 -28.30 -29.83
N LYS A 220 -29.13 -27.28 -29.90
CA LYS A 220 -30.59 -27.45 -29.74
C LYS A 220 -31.14 -28.40 -30.80
N ALA A 221 -30.81 -28.19 -32.08
CA ALA A 221 -31.25 -29.03 -33.15
C ALA A 221 -30.75 -30.46 -33.08
N ALA A 222 -29.48 -30.67 -32.70
CA ALA A 222 -28.90 -31.98 -32.50
C ALA A 222 -29.55 -32.73 -31.34
N ALA A 223 -29.82 -32.05 -30.21
CA ALA A 223 -30.51 -32.68 -29.08
C ALA A 223 -31.96 -33.06 -29.42
N GLU A 224 -32.68 -32.27 -30.19
CA GLU A 224 -34.03 -32.60 -30.67
C GLU A 224 -34.02 -33.78 -31.63
N ARG A 225 -33.07 -33.84 -32.57
CA ARG A 225 -32.91 -35.00 -33.47
C ARG A 225 -32.55 -36.28 -32.71
N ALA A 226 -31.66 -36.18 -31.75
CA ALA A 226 -31.26 -37.30 -30.91
C ALA A 226 -32.43 -37.87 -30.12
N ARG A 227 -33.32 -37.03 -29.59
CA ARG A 227 -34.56 -37.47 -28.93
C ARG A 227 -35.54 -38.15 -29.88
N ALA A 228 -35.62 -37.69 -31.14
CA ALA A 228 -36.57 -38.21 -32.13
C ALA A 228 -36.10 -39.49 -32.84
N GLY A 229 -34.79 -39.70 -32.96
CA GLY A 229 -34.23 -40.67 -33.90
C GLY A 229 -33.45 -41.83 -33.35
N SER A 230 -33.35 -42.04 -32.06
CA SER A 230 -32.68 -43.18 -31.41
C SER A 230 -31.15 -43.29 -31.60
N ALA A 231 -30.52 -42.48 -32.43
CA ALA A 231 -29.08 -42.42 -32.61
C ALA A 231 -28.64 -41.01 -33.00
N VAL A 232 -27.40 -40.66 -32.68
CA VAL A 232 -26.78 -39.43 -33.17
C VAL A 232 -26.64 -39.54 -34.69
N ALA A 233 -27.21 -38.61 -35.46
CA ALA A 233 -27.08 -38.60 -36.90
C ALA A 233 -25.63 -38.31 -37.34
N ASP A 234 -25.22 -38.81 -38.51
CA ASP A 234 -23.83 -38.61 -39.01
C ASP A 234 -23.47 -37.12 -39.10
N GLU A 235 -24.45 -36.26 -39.41
CA GLU A 235 -24.26 -34.78 -39.44
C GLU A 235 -24.02 -34.17 -38.04
N ASP A 236 -24.56 -34.79 -36.98
CA ASP A 236 -24.38 -34.33 -35.59
C ASP A 236 -23.04 -34.84 -34.99
N GLN A 237 -22.43 -35.89 -35.60
CA GLN A 237 -21.14 -36.38 -35.17
C GLN A 237 -20.03 -35.34 -35.37
N ALA A 238 -20.07 -34.61 -36.51
CA ALA A 238 -19.11 -33.54 -36.75
C ALA A 238 -19.22 -32.42 -35.69
N LEU A 239 -20.43 -32.06 -35.25
CA LEU A 239 -20.65 -31.12 -34.17
C LEU A 239 -20.10 -31.66 -32.83
N LEU A 240 -20.33 -32.93 -32.53
CA LEU A 240 -19.81 -33.57 -31.33
C LEU A 240 -18.28 -33.58 -31.31
N ASP A 241 -17.65 -33.86 -32.44
CA ASP A 241 -16.18 -33.86 -32.58
C ASP A 241 -15.60 -32.43 -32.35
N GLU A 242 -16.30 -31.39 -32.87
CA GLU A 242 -15.93 -29.98 -32.64
C GLU A 242 -16.08 -29.62 -31.17
N LEU A 243 -17.19 -29.96 -30.53
CA LEU A 243 -17.44 -29.73 -29.10
C LEU A 243 -16.41 -30.47 -28.22
N ASP A 244 -16.08 -31.73 -28.57
CA ASP A 244 -15.11 -32.53 -27.86
C ASP A 244 -13.67 -31.98 -27.98
N ALA A 245 -13.33 -31.41 -29.15
CA ALA A 245 -12.05 -30.76 -29.37
C ALA A 245 -11.91 -29.42 -28.56
N ALA A 246 -13.05 -28.80 -28.27
CA ALA A 246 -13.08 -27.53 -27.51
C ALA A 246 -13.16 -27.74 -25.99
N LYS A 247 -13.12 -28.98 -25.49
CA LYS A 247 -13.13 -29.27 -24.05
C LYS A 247 -11.89 -28.75 -23.33
N ASP A 248 -12.09 -28.22 -22.15
CA ASP A 248 -11.02 -27.91 -21.20
C ASP A 248 -11.09 -28.91 -20.04
N PRO A 249 -10.13 -29.83 -19.92
CA PRO A 249 -10.12 -30.84 -18.87
C PRO A 249 -9.90 -30.27 -17.46
N SER A 250 -9.53 -29.01 -17.34
CA SER A 250 -9.34 -28.34 -16.04
C SER A 250 -10.63 -27.83 -15.42
N ILE A 251 -11.73 -27.81 -16.19
CA ILE A 251 -13.01 -27.22 -15.76
C ILE A 251 -13.93 -28.32 -15.25
N THR A 252 -14.46 -28.12 -14.04
CA THR A 252 -15.54 -28.96 -13.51
C THR A 252 -16.86 -28.53 -14.12
N VAL A 253 -17.53 -29.38 -14.85
CA VAL A 253 -18.80 -29.10 -15.51
C VAL A 253 -19.99 -29.54 -14.67
N CYS A 254 -21.15 -28.91 -14.88
CA CYS A 254 -22.42 -29.22 -14.24
C CYS A 254 -22.96 -30.57 -14.69
N ALA A 255 -23.99 -31.08 -14.00
CA ALA A 255 -24.71 -32.26 -14.47
C ALA A 255 -25.39 -31.98 -15.83
N PRO A 256 -25.49 -32.98 -16.73
CA PRO A 256 -26.12 -32.74 -18.06
C PRO A 256 -27.58 -32.27 -18.00
N THR A 257 -28.27 -32.57 -16.90
CA THR A 257 -29.65 -32.12 -16.63
C THR A 257 -29.75 -30.64 -16.24
N GLU A 258 -28.64 -30.02 -15.85
CA GLU A 258 -28.55 -28.60 -15.46
C GLU A 258 -28.14 -27.72 -16.65
N PHE A 259 -27.97 -28.27 -17.84
CA PHE A 259 -27.57 -27.52 -19.00
C PHE A 259 -28.72 -26.64 -19.52
N GLY A 260 -28.58 -25.33 -19.41
CA GLY A 260 -29.61 -24.31 -19.71
C GLY A 260 -29.45 -23.62 -21.06
N PHE A 261 -28.53 -24.08 -21.94
CA PHE A 261 -28.18 -23.40 -23.19
C PHE A 261 -27.72 -21.93 -22.95
N VAL A 262 -27.72 -21.09 -23.98
CA VAL A 262 -27.41 -19.65 -23.81
C VAL A 262 -28.58 -18.83 -23.27
N ASP A 263 -29.72 -19.45 -23.05
CA ASP A 263 -30.87 -18.82 -22.40
C ASP A 263 -30.65 -18.67 -20.87
N ASP A 264 -29.76 -19.49 -20.31
CA ASP A 264 -29.30 -19.38 -18.94
C ASP A 264 -28.08 -18.46 -18.82
N ASP A 265 -28.14 -17.49 -17.90
CA ASP A 265 -27.08 -16.49 -17.70
C ASP A 265 -25.73 -17.10 -17.28
N VAL A 266 -25.72 -18.26 -16.65
CA VAL A 266 -24.50 -18.99 -16.25
C VAL A 266 -23.91 -19.71 -17.46
N CYS A 267 -24.74 -20.45 -18.21
CA CYS A 267 -24.30 -21.23 -19.37
C CYS A 267 -23.85 -20.34 -20.54
N LYS A 268 -24.46 -19.18 -20.71
CA LYS A 268 -24.15 -18.20 -21.75
C LYS A 268 -22.68 -17.82 -21.84
N GLY A 269 -22.05 -17.53 -20.70
CA GLY A 269 -20.62 -17.16 -20.57
C GLY A 269 -19.72 -18.29 -20.11
N CYS A 270 -20.22 -19.51 -19.99
CA CYS A 270 -19.48 -20.64 -19.41
C CYS A 270 -18.39 -21.14 -20.37
N THR A 271 -17.17 -21.29 -19.87
CA THR A 271 -16.04 -21.85 -20.62
C THR A 271 -16.18 -23.37 -20.80
N GLY A 272 -16.91 -24.06 -19.93
CA GLY A 272 -17.24 -25.50 -20.03
C GLY A 272 -18.45 -25.83 -20.90
N PHE A 273 -19.05 -24.84 -21.60
CA PHE A 273 -20.25 -25.02 -22.42
C PHE A 273 -20.15 -26.21 -23.41
N ALA A 274 -19.03 -26.33 -24.11
CA ALA A 274 -18.82 -27.36 -25.11
C ALA A 274 -18.96 -28.77 -24.52
N GLU A 275 -18.39 -29.02 -23.36
CA GLU A 275 -18.49 -30.33 -22.70
C GLU A 275 -19.91 -30.60 -22.19
N CYS A 276 -20.57 -29.60 -21.57
CA CYS A 276 -21.95 -29.71 -21.14
C CYS A 276 -22.89 -30.00 -22.32
N ALA A 277 -22.72 -29.29 -23.44
CA ALA A 277 -23.50 -29.48 -24.66
C ALA A 277 -23.31 -30.87 -25.27
N ALA A 278 -22.08 -31.35 -25.39
CA ALA A 278 -21.80 -32.71 -25.89
C ALA A 278 -22.42 -33.80 -25.00
N ARG A 279 -22.35 -33.64 -23.68
CA ARG A 279 -22.99 -34.57 -22.72
C ARG A 279 -24.51 -34.55 -22.85
N HIS A 280 -25.10 -33.33 -23.02
CA HIS A 280 -26.55 -33.20 -23.17
C HIS A 280 -27.07 -33.89 -24.44
N ILE A 281 -26.39 -33.75 -25.59
CA ILE A 281 -26.75 -34.42 -26.85
C ILE A 281 -26.69 -35.95 -26.66
N ARG A 282 -25.62 -36.46 -26.03
CA ARG A 282 -25.48 -37.92 -25.78
C ARG A 282 -26.56 -38.46 -24.85
N MET A 283 -26.88 -37.71 -23.79
CA MET A 283 -27.97 -38.07 -22.88
C MET A 283 -29.31 -38.12 -23.59
N ALA A 284 -29.61 -37.14 -24.46
CA ALA A 284 -30.83 -37.09 -25.26
C ALA A 284 -30.98 -38.33 -26.19
N ALA A 285 -29.86 -38.81 -26.74
CA ALA A 285 -29.84 -40.03 -27.56
C ALA A 285 -30.04 -41.32 -26.74
N ASP A 286 -29.59 -41.34 -25.49
CA ASP A 286 -29.78 -42.51 -24.62
C ASP A 286 -31.21 -42.60 -24.04
N GLU A 287 -31.84 -41.46 -23.74
CA GLU A 287 -33.24 -41.40 -23.30
C GLU A 287 -34.21 -41.93 -24.36
N SER A 288 -33.88 -41.82 -25.64
CA SER A 288 -34.73 -42.34 -26.72
C SER A 288 -34.66 -43.85 -26.88
N LYS A 289 -33.68 -44.53 -26.25
CA LYS A 289 -33.50 -46.00 -26.29
C LYS A 289 -34.21 -46.73 -25.15
N SER A 290 -34.63 -46.00 -24.11
CA SER A 290 -35.32 -46.52 -22.93
C SER A 290 -36.84 -46.45 -23.10
#